data_24c31d6d4a58c9211b54d8e815c29869
#
_entry.id   24c31d6d4a58c9211b54d8e815c29869
#
_cell.length_a   1.000
_cell.length_b   1.000
_cell.length_c   1.000
_cell.angle_alpha   90.00
_cell.angle_beta   90.00
_cell.angle_gamma   90.00
#
_symmetry.space_group_name_H-M   'P 1'
#
loop_
_entity.id
_entity.type
_entity.pdbx_description
1 polymer ?
#
loop_
_entity_poly.entity_id
_entity_poly.type
_entity_poly.pdbx_seq_one_letter_code
_entity_poly.pdbx_strand_id
1 'polypeptide(L)'
;RDLADAKLRDVLSMGRSQLTQSNFSEDWEGKSNGGGVPVNSELEYQVIKDNACPMLVRTYSGTKDVPGLARIHERALNISWHALSFWWFDELDGRGNNTLLENLREHFEAVRYIVTTGKPVEPNVPHHFAFRGADDITYIVSGFLAAKAIKNMGANHMILQNMLNTPKYTWGVQDLAKGRAMIKLV
;
A
#
# COMPACT_ATOMS: atom_id res chain seq x y z
N ARG A 1 -9.90 -12.30 14.75
CA ARG A 1 -9.63 -12.81 16.10
C ARG A 1 -8.83 -14.12 16.01
N ASP A 2 -9.32 -15.13 15.32
CA ASP A 2 -8.69 -16.46 15.23
C ASP A 2 -7.22 -16.41 14.78
N LEU A 3 -6.87 -15.51 13.84
CA LEU A 3 -5.48 -15.32 13.39
C LEU A 3 -4.58 -14.76 14.50
N ALA A 4 -5.10 -13.87 15.34
CA ALA A 4 -4.36 -13.33 16.47
C ALA A 4 -4.17 -14.39 17.57
N ASP A 5 -5.21 -15.13 17.86
CA ASP A 5 -5.20 -16.18 18.88
C ASP A 5 -4.29 -17.37 18.49
N ALA A 6 -4.16 -17.65 17.21
CA ALA A 6 -3.25 -18.69 16.71
C ALA A 6 -1.76 -18.37 16.90
N LYS A 7 -1.37 -17.11 17.13
CA LYS A 7 0.02 -16.66 17.34
C LYS A 7 1.02 -17.10 16.25
N LEU A 8 0.52 -17.28 15.03
CA LEU A 8 1.32 -17.77 13.90
C LEU A 8 1.86 -16.64 13.02
N ARG A 9 1.47 -15.40 13.29
CA ARG A 9 1.82 -14.23 12.47
C ARG A 9 2.02 -13.00 13.34
N ASP A 10 3.00 -12.20 12.96
CA ASP A 10 3.30 -10.92 13.60
C ASP A 10 2.58 -9.75 12.93
N VAL A 11 2.21 -9.91 11.66
CA VAL A 11 1.61 -8.85 10.84
C VAL A 11 0.34 -9.33 10.15
N LEU A 12 -0.73 -8.56 10.33
CA LEU A 12 -1.96 -8.65 9.55
C LEU A 12 -1.88 -7.70 8.35
N SER A 13 -1.62 -8.25 7.18
CA SER A 13 -1.74 -7.50 5.92
C SER A 13 -3.19 -7.58 5.43
N MET A 14 -3.96 -6.52 5.67
CA MET A 14 -5.38 -6.49 5.34
C MET A 14 -5.61 -6.02 3.91
N GLY A 15 -6.15 -6.90 3.08
CA GLY A 15 -6.69 -6.56 1.76
C GLY A 15 -8.11 -6.00 1.89
N ARG A 16 -8.31 -4.73 1.55
CA ARG A 16 -9.63 -4.08 1.61
C ARG A 16 -10.46 -4.40 0.36
N SER A 17 -11.77 -4.38 0.51
CA SER A 17 -12.70 -4.55 -0.60
C SER A 17 -12.63 -3.38 -1.60
N GLN A 18 -13.19 -3.57 -2.79
CA GLN A 18 -13.22 -2.54 -3.82
C GLN A 18 -13.89 -1.26 -3.35
N LEU A 19 -15.06 -1.36 -2.71
CA LEU A 19 -15.77 -0.17 -2.22
C LEU A 19 -15.02 0.52 -1.08
N THR A 20 -14.37 -0.23 -0.18
CA THR A 20 -13.50 0.36 0.84
C THR A 20 -12.36 1.18 0.23
N GLN A 21 -11.81 0.74 -0.90
CA GLN A 21 -10.71 1.44 -1.55
C GLN A 21 -11.15 2.70 -2.28
N SER A 22 -12.33 2.69 -2.90
CA SER A 22 -12.77 3.74 -3.83
C SER A 22 -13.93 4.58 -3.31
N ASN A 23 -14.69 4.10 -2.35
CA ASN A 23 -15.93 4.70 -1.84
C ASN A 23 -16.02 4.65 -0.31
N PHE A 24 -14.90 4.80 0.37
CA PHE A 24 -14.88 4.82 1.84
C PHE A 24 -15.73 5.98 2.38
N SER A 25 -16.54 5.71 3.40
CA SER A 25 -17.50 6.64 4.02
C SER A 25 -18.66 7.08 3.11
N GLU A 26 -18.85 6.43 1.97
CA GLU A 26 -20.00 6.66 1.09
C GLU A 26 -21.12 5.64 1.35
N ASP A 27 -22.30 5.94 0.81
CA ASP A 27 -23.38 4.95 0.77
C ASP A 27 -23.06 3.86 -0.27
N TRP A 28 -23.17 2.60 0.15
CA TRP A 28 -22.92 1.43 -0.68
C TRP A 28 -24.20 0.73 -1.15
N GLU A 29 -25.37 1.28 -0.86
CA GLU A 29 -26.64 0.69 -1.29
C GLU A 29 -26.67 0.54 -2.82
N GLY A 30 -27.03 -0.64 -3.28
CA GLY A 30 -27.07 -0.98 -4.69
C GLY A 30 -25.72 -1.13 -5.41
N LYS A 31 -24.58 -0.91 -4.72
CA LYS A 31 -23.24 -1.07 -5.30
C LYS A 31 -22.73 -2.50 -5.07
N SER A 32 -22.25 -3.14 -6.14
CA SER A 32 -21.53 -4.42 -6.00
C SER A 32 -20.16 -4.18 -5.35
N ASN A 33 -19.77 -5.08 -4.45
CA ASN A 33 -18.48 -4.99 -3.77
C ASN A 33 -17.64 -6.23 -4.07
N GLY A 34 -16.45 -6.04 -4.64
CA GLY A 34 -15.52 -7.11 -5.00
C GLY A 34 -14.45 -7.32 -3.93
N GLY A 35 -14.22 -8.59 -3.56
CA GLY A 35 -13.09 -9.12 -2.76
C GLY A 35 -12.72 -8.34 -1.52
N GLY A 36 -11.92 -8.94 -0.66
CA GLY A 36 -11.33 -8.25 0.49
C GLY A 36 -12.28 -7.92 1.65
N VAL A 37 -11.75 -7.22 2.65
CA VAL A 37 -12.49 -6.86 3.87
C VAL A 37 -13.28 -5.57 3.64
N PRO A 38 -14.61 -5.59 3.80
CA PRO A 38 -15.44 -4.41 3.64
C PRO A 38 -15.37 -3.56 4.93
N VAL A 39 -14.72 -2.40 4.83
CA VAL A 39 -14.62 -1.41 5.91
C VAL A 39 -15.11 -0.07 5.38
N ASN A 40 -16.10 0.53 6.01
CA ASN A 40 -16.69 1.80 5.58
C ASN A 40 -16.68 2.90 6.65
N SER A 41 -16.12 2.63 7.80
CA SER A 41 -16.07 3.61 8.91
C SER A 41 -14.80 3.48 9.74
N GLU A 42 -14.48 4.54 10.49
CA GLU A 42 -13.39 4.53 11.46
C GLU A 42 -13.66 3.53 12.60
N LEU A 43 -14.91 3.36 13.01
CA LEU A 43 -15.28 2.42 14.06
C LEU A 43 -14.96 0.98 13.65
N GLU A 44 -15.21 0.63 12.39
CA GLU A 44 -14.87 -0.71 11.88
C GLU A 44 -13.34 -0.92 11.83
N TYR A 45 -12.54 0.10 11.53
CA TYR A 45 -11.08 0.03 11.67
C TYR A 45 -10.65 -0.19 13.12
N GLN A 46 -11.31 0.45 14.11
CA GLN A 46 -11.03 0.21 15.53
C GLN A 46 -11.35 -1.22 15.93
N VAL A 47 -12.48 -1.76 15.49
CA VAL A 47 -12.84 -3.17 15.72
C VAL A 47 -11.76 -4.12 15.15
N ILE A 48 -11.24 -3.84 13.96
CA ILE A 48 -10.16 -4.63 13.37
C ILE A 48 -8.91 -4.55 14.23
N LYS A 49 -8.49 -3.35 14.64
CA LYS A 49 -7.33 -3.12 15.51
C LYS A 49 -7.43 -3.92 16.79
N ASP A 50 -8.57 -3.83 17.48
CA ASP A 50 -8.77 -4.47 18.78
C ASP A 50 -8.75 -6.01 18.65
N ASN A 51 -9.28 -6.55 17.57
CA ASN A 51 -9.26 -7.99 17.32
C ASN A 51 -7.94 -8.50 16.73
N ALA A 52 -7.14 -7.64 16.12
CA ALA A 52 -5.83 -8.02 15.60
C ALA A 52 -4.73 -8.06 16.68
N CYS A 53 -4.91 -7.36 17.79
CA CYS A 53 -3.91 -7.31 18.85
C CYS A 53 -3.50 -8.73 19.33
N PRO A 54 -2.21 -9.05 19.47
CA PRO A 54 -1.04 -8.14 19.41
C PRO A 54 -0.38 -7.96 18.01
N MET A 55 -0.97 -8.44 16.95
CA MET A 55 -0.39 -8.33 15.61
C MET A 55 -0.28 -6.85 15.17
N LEU A 56 0.77 -6.55 14.44
CA LEU A 56 0.88 -5.31 13.68
C LEU A 56 -0.12 -5.33 12.52
N VAL A 57 -0.74 -4.19 12.23
CA VAL A 57 -1.73 -4.11 11.15
C VAL A 57 -1.23 -3.19 10.04
N ARG A 58 -1.39 -3.62 8.82
CA ARG A 58 -1.04 -2.86 7.61
C ARG A 58 -2.17 -2.99 6.60
N THR A 59 -2.44 -1.92 5.85
CA THR A 59 -3.38 -1.92 4.72
C THR A 59 -2.90 -0.94 3.65
N TYR A 60 -3.51 -1.01 2.47
CA TYR A 60 -3.22 -0.11 1.34
C TYR A 60 -3.90 1.26 1.50
N SER A 61 -3.43 2.29 0.79
CA SER A 61 -4.04 3.62 0.77
C SER A 61 -5.42 3.59 0.11
N GLY A 62 -5.83 3.57 -0.84
CA GLY A 62 -7.09 3.70 -1.56
C GLY A 62 -6.85 4.46 -2.86
N THR A 63 -7.94 4.81 -3.51
CA THR A 63 -7.94 5.50 -4.79
C THR A 63 -8.45 6.93 -4.71
N LYS A 64 -8.89 7.37 -3.51
CA LYS A 64 -9.54 8.66 -3.31
C LYS A 64 -9.23 9.16 -1.90
N ASP A 65 -8.94 10.43 -1.77
CA ASP A 65 -8.58 11.09 -0.50
C ASP A 65 -7.49 10.32 0.28
N VAL A 66 -6.39 10.03 -0.37
CA VAL A 66 -5.27 9.29 0.23
C VAL A 66 -4.73 9.97 1.49
N PRO A 67 -4.60 11.32 1.57
CA PRO A 67 -4.18 11.99 2.80
C PRO A 67 -5.19 11.83 3.94
N GLY A 68 -6.48 11.92 3.69
CA GLY A 68 -7.53 11.71 4.69
C GLY A 68 -7.52 10.27 5.21
N LEU A 69 -7.41 9.29 4.32
CA LEU A 69 -7.29 7.88 4.70
C LEU A 69 -6.03 7.61 5.52
N ALA A 70 -4.90 8.24 5.22
CA ALA A 70 -3.69 8.09 6.03
C ALA A 70 -3.94 8.56 7.48
N ARG A 71 -4.63 9.68 7.69
CA ARG A 71 -4.99 10.18 9.02
C ARG A 71 -5.95 9.23 9.75
N ILE A 72 -6.92 8.66 9.05
CA ILE A 72 -7.85 7.66 9.60
C ILE A 72 -7.10 6.39 10.01
N HIS A 73 -6.22 5.89 9.17
CA HIS A 73 -5.43 4.70 9.47
C HIS A 73 -4.53 4.90 10.70
N GLU A 74 -3.97 6.09 10.89
CA GLU A 74 -3.22 6.42 12.13
C GLU A 74 -4.14 6.40 13.34
N ARG A 75 -5.24 7.14 13.28
CA ARG A 75 -6.11 7.35 14.44
C ARG A 75 -6.89 6.10 14.83
N ALA A 76 -7.52 5.45 13.86
CA ALA A 76 -8.45 4.35 14.10
C ALA A 76 -7.78 2.98 14.09
N LEU A 77 -6.80 2.76 13.21
CA LEU A 77 -6.18 1.45 13.04
C LEU A 77 -4.82 1.32 13.76
N ASN A 78 -4.18 2.45 14.12
CA ASN A 78 -2.78 2.49 14.54
C ASN A 78 -1.89 1.69 13.58
N ILE A 79 -2.00 2.02 12.31
CA ILE A 79 -1.32 1.32 11.22
C ILE A 79 0.18 1.24 11.47
N SER A 80 0.80 0.11 11.17
CA SER A 80 2.24 -0.09 11.42
C SER A 80 3.14 0.59 10.40
N TRP A 81 2.69 0.67 9.16
CA TRP A 81 3.29 1.43 8.07
C TRP A 81 2.26 1.69 6.98
N HIS A 82 2.47 2.74 6.21
CA HIS A 82 1.54 3.14 5.15
C HIS A 82 1.99 2.59 3.80
N ALA A 83 1.10 1.85 3.14
CA ALA A 83 1.30 1.35 1.80
C ALA A 83 0.62 2.28 0.78
N LEU A 84 1.40 2.93 -0.06
CA LEU A 84 0.97 3.95 -1.01
C LEU A 84 1.19 3.49 -2.45
N SER A 85 0.19 3.72 -3.31
CA SER A 85 0.21 3.22 -4.69
C SER A 85 0.93 4.14 -5.68
N PHE A 86 1.14 5.40 -5.34
CA PHE A 86 1.75 6.45 -6.17
C PHE A 86 1.06 6.60 -7.53
N TRP A 87 1.66 6.11 -8.60
CA TRP A 87 1.12 6.20 -9.97
C TRP A 87 0.25 5.01 -10.39
N TRP A 88 -0.29 4.28 -9.41
CA TRP A 88 -1.31 3.26 -9.61
C TRP A 88 -2.64 3.69 -9.00
N PHE A 89 -3.74 3.08 -9.45
CA PHE A 89 -5.10 3.34 -9.01
C PHE A 89 -5.61 4.74 -9.42
N ASP A 90 -5.33 5.12 -10.64
CA ASP A 90 -5.80 6.33 -11.29
C ASP A 90 -6.53 6.03 -12.62
N GLU A 91 -6.73 7.04 -13.46
CA GLU A 91 -7.39 6.89 -14.76
C GLU A 91 -6.63 5.98 -15.73
N LEU A 92 -5.29 5.90 -15.62
CA LEU A 92 -4.47 5.12 -16.56
C LEU A 92 -4.66 3.62 -16.39
N ASP A 93 -4.87 3.16 -15.17
CA ASP A 93 -5.13 1.75 -14.89
C ASP A 93 -6.62 1.44 -14.64
N GLY A 94 -7.48 2.43 -14.76
CA GLY A 94 -8.95 2.31 -14.69
C GLY A 94 -9.51 2.01 -13.32
N ARG A 95 -8.73 2.20 -12.25
CA ARG A 95 -9.13 1.89 -10.87
C ARG A 95 -9.43 3.12 -10.01
N GLY A 96 -9.17 4.29 -10.53
CA GLY A 96 -9.47 5.58 -9.89
C GLY A 96 -9.87 6.61 -10.93
N ASN A 97 -10.45 7.73 -10.49
CA ASN A 97 -10.90 8.80 -11.36
C ASN A 97 -9.89 9.95 -11.48
N ASN A 98 -8.89 9.99 -10.61
CA ASN A 98 -7.88 11.03 -10.63
C ASN A 98 -6.96 10.87 -11.85
N THR A 99 -6.54 11.97 -12.42
CA THR A 99 -5.40 11.96 -13.34
C THR A 99 -4.14 11.52 -12.60
N LEU A 100 -3.14 11.03 -13.34
CA LEU A 100 -1.85 10.65 -12.74
C LEU A 100 -1.25 11.78 -11.89
N LEU A 101 -1.35 13.02 -12.35
CA LEU A 101 -0.80 14.18 -11.62
C LEU A 101 -1.54 14.45 -10.30
N GLU A 102 -2.86 14.39 -10.31
CA GLU A 102 -3.69 14.54 -9.10
C GLU A 102 -3.40 13.42 -8.12
N ASN A 103 -3.34 12.19 -8.60
CA ASN A 103 -3.02 11.03 -7.78
C ASN A 103 -1.63 11.15 -7.12
N LEU A 104 -0.62 11.57 -7.86
CA LEU A 104 0.72 11.84 -7.30
C LEU A 104 0.71 12.97 -6.26
N ARG A 105 -0.05 14.04 -6.47
CA ARG A 105 -0.18 15.14 -5.50
C ARG A 105 -0.77 14.66 -4.18
N GLU A 106 -1.86 13.89 -4.22
CA GLU A 106 -2.47 13.28 -3.03
C GLU A 106 -1.48 12.37 -2.29
N HIS A 107 -0.79 11.50 -3.03
CA HIS A 107 0.19 10.60 -2.44
C HIS A 107 1.36 11.35 -1.80
N PHE A 108 1.86 12.40 -2.43
CA PHE A 108 2.94 13.21 -1.87
C PHE A 108 2.50 14.01 -0.64
N GLU A 109 1.25 14.48 -0.61
CA GLU A 109 0.67 15.08 0.59
C GLU A 109 0.57 14.05 1.72
N ALA A 110 0.09 12.84 1.42
CA ALA A 110 0.05 11.75 2.39
C ALA A 110 1.44 11.41 2.92
N VAL A 111 2.48 11.32 2.08
CA VAL A 111 3.86 11.08 2.53
C VAL A 111 4.33 12.17 3.50
N ARG A 112 4.10 13.45 3.20
CA ARG A 112 4.48 14.54 4.11
C ARG A 112 3.82 14.39 5.49
N TYR A 113 2.55 13.99 5.52
CA TYR A 113 1.87 13.69 6.78
C TYR A 113 2.49 12.48 7.47
N ILE A 114 2.69 11.35 6.77
CA ILE A 114 3.23 10.12 7.33
C ILE A 114 4.61 10.35 7.93
N VAL A 115 5.44 11.15 7.30
CA VAL A 115 6.78 11.53 7.83
C VAL A 115 6.67 12.12 9.22
N THR A 116 5.63 12.91 9.51
CA THR A 116 5.44 13.49 10.86
C THR A 116 5.10 12.44 11.92
N THR A 117 4.63 11.27 11.53
CA THR A 117 4.31 10.16 12.46
C THR A 117 5.52 9.30 12.81
N GLY A 118 6.61 9.41 12.06
CA GLY A 118 7.79 8.56 12.17
C GLY A 118 7.63 7.16 11.63
N LYS A 119 6.49 6.82 11.04
CA LYS A 119 6.22 5.49 10.49
C LYS A 119 6.79 5.30 9.09
N PRO A 120 7.13 4.05 8.71
CA PRO A 120 7.62 3.75 7.37
C PRO A 120 6.57 3.99 6.28
N VAL A 121 7.06 4.32 5.09
CA VAL A 121 6.28 4.36 3.85
C VAL A 121 6.63 3.14 3.00
N GLU A 122 5.62 2.43 2.51
CA GLU A 122 5.76 1.33 1.55
C GLU A 122 5.25 1.78 0.18
N PRO A 123 6.12 2.13 -0.77
CA PRO A 123 5.69 2.43 -2.13
C PRO A 123 5.32 1.15 -2.88
N ASN A 124 4.05 0.95 -3.11
CA ASN A 124 3.53 -0.22 -3.82
C ASN A 124 3.66 -0.07 -5.34
N VAL A 125 4.87 0.18 -5.82
CA VAL A 125 5.12 0.51 -7.21
C VAL A 125 5.77 -0.63 -7.98
N PRO A 126 6.92 -1.15 -7.55
CA PRO A 126 7.66 -2.12 -8.36
C PRO A 126 6.84 -3.39 -8.61
N HIS A 127 6.20 -3.92 -7.57
CA HIS A 127 5.43 -5.16 -7.68
C HIS A 127 4.21 -5.04 -8.61
N HIS A 128 3.60 -3.87 -8.72
CA HIS A 128 2.53 -3.65 -9.70
C HIS A 128 3.03 -3.73 -11.14
N PHE A 129 4.25 -3.28 -11.42
CA PHE A 129 4.89 -3.51 -12.72
C PHE A 129 5.16 -4.99 -12.97
N ALA A 130 5.70 -5.70 -11.97
CA ALA A 130 5.94 -7.13 -12.07
C ALA A 130 4.66 -7.93 -12.33
N PHE A 131 3.55 -7.62 -11.65
CA PHE A 131 2.24 -8.25 -11.91
C PHE A 131 1.74 -8.06 -13.33
N ARG A 132 2.18 -7.03 -14.02
CA ARG A 132 1.82 -6.72 -15.40
C ARG A 132 2.84 -7.24 -16.42
N GLY A 133 3.82 -8.00 -15.98
CA GLY A 133 4.81 -8.61 -16.85
C GLY A 133 5.91 -7.66 -17.32
N ALA A 134 6.14 -6.56 -16.62
CA ALA A 134 7.25 -5.67 -16.89
C ALA A 134 8.60 -6.35 -16.63
N ASP A 135 9.62 -5.88 -17.34
CA ASP A 135 10.99 -6.37 -17.20
C ASP A 135 11.64 -5.97 -15.85
N ASP A 136 12.75 -6.61 -15.54
CA ASP A 136 13.46 -6.41 -14.28
C ASP A 136 14.05 -5.00 -14.14
N ILE A 137 14.39 -4.33 -15.24
CA ILE A 137 14.91 -2.95 -15.23
C ILE A 137 13.79 -2.00 -14.82
N THR A 138 12.61 -2.12 -15.43
CA THR A 138 11.41 -1.35 -15.07
C THR A 138 11.07 -1.54 -13.59
N TYR A 139 11.13 -2.76 -13.10
CA TYR A 139 10.90 -3.08 -11.69
C TYR A 139 11.86 -2.30 -10.77
N ILE A 140 13.16 -2.40 -11.03
CA ILE A 140 14.21 -1.79 -10.20
C ILE A 140 14.16 -0.25 -10.28
N VAL A 141 14.05 0.30 -11.50
CA VAL A 141 14.00 1.76 -11.72
C VAL A 141 12.78 2.37 -11.05
N SER A 142 11.62 1.72 -11.15
CA SER A 142 10.39 2.22 -10.51
C SER A 142 10.53 2.26 -8.98
N GLY A 143 11.13 1.24 -8.36
CA GLY A 143 11.44 1.23 -6.94
C GLY A 143 12.41 2.34 -6.53
N PHE A 144 13.47 2.53 -7.29
CA PHE A 144 14.44 3.61 -7.06
C PHE A 144 13.78 5.00 -7.16
N LEU A 145 12.96 5.25 -8.17
CA LEU A 145 12.27 6.54 -8.34
C LEU A 145 11.29 6.80 -7.18
N ALA A 146 10.53 5.78 -6.75
CA ALA A 146 9.65 5.89 -5.61
C ALA A 146 10.42 6.19 -4.32
N ALA A 147 11.52 5.48 -4.08
CA ALA A 147 12.41 5.70 -2.95
C ALA A 147 12.99 7.11 -2.92
N LYS A 148 13.49 7.58 -4.06
CA LYS A 148 14.02 8.95 -4.20
C LYS A 148 12.96 10.00 -3.91
N ALA A 149 11.72 9.81 -4.40
CA ALA A 149 10.62 10.72 -4.13
C ALA A 149 10.30 10.78 -2.62
N ILE A 150 10.16 9.63 -1.96
CA ILE A 150 9.87 9.54 -0.53
C ILE A 150 10.99 10.18 0.31
N LYS A 151 12.24 9.88 -0.02
CA LYS A 151 13.40 10.45 0.67
C LYS A 151 13.45 11.98 0.56
N ASN A 152 13.17 12.52 -0.63
CA ASN A 152 13.11 13.97 -0.84
C ASN A 152 12.00 14.66 -0.04
N MET A 153 10.99 13.92 0.40
CA MET A 153 9.93 14.40 1.29
C MET A 153 10.25 14.20 2.78
N GLY A 154 11.43 13.70 3.12
CA GLY A 154 11.92 13.57 4.48
C GLY A 154 11.65 12.21 5.15
N ALA A 155 11.20 11.19 4.43
CA ALA A 155 11.03 9.85 5.00
C ALA A 155 12.40 9.21 5.33
N ASN A 156 12.51 8.69 6.54
CA ASN A 156 13.72 8.01 7.04
C ASN A 156 13.62 6.48 6.92
N HIS A 157 12.40 5.95 6.83
CA HIS A 157 12.13 4.52 6.78
C HIS A 157 11.22 4.19 5.60
N MET A 158 11.62 3.17 4.86
CA MET A 158 10.88 2.71 3.68
C MET A 158 10.85 1.19 3.63
N ILE A 159 9.75 0.65 3.15
CA ILE A 159 9.59 -0.78 2.89
C ILE A 159 9.44 -0.97 1.39
N LEU A 160 10.29 -1.80 0.79
CA LEU A 160 10.17 -2.22 -0.60
C LEU A 160 9.85 -3.71 -0.67
N GLN A 161 8.86 -4.07 -1.46
CA GLN A 161 8.51 -5.46 -1.71
C GLN A 161 9.40 -6.04 -2.80
N ASN A 162 10.07 -7.15 -2.52
CA ASN A 162 10.72 -7.97 -3.53
C ASN A 162 9.80 -9.14 -3.89
N MET A 163 9.25 -9.10 -5.11
CA MET A 163 8.36 -10.15 -5.59
C MET A 163 9.15 -11.33 -6.11
N LEU A 164 8.80 -12.52 -5.63
CA LEU A 164 9.39 -13.78 -6.09
C LEU A 164 8.48 -14.44 -7.14
N ASN A 165 9.08 -15.03 -8.16
CA ASN A 165 8.38 -15.67 -9.28
C ASN A 165 7.33 -14.73 -9.93
N THR A 166 7.69 -13.47 -10.08
CA THR A 166 6.82 -12.44 -10.65
C THR A 166 7.64 -11.48 -11.53
N PRO A 167 7.38 -11.39 -12.82
CA PRO A 167 6.33 -12.14 -13.56
C PRO A 167 6.46 -13.65 -13.43
N LYS A 168 5.37 -14.37 -13.66
CA LYS A 168 5.36 -15.83 -13.56
C LYS A 168 6.49 -16.46 -14.40
N TYR A 169 7.14 -17.49 -13.87
CA TYR A 169 8.31 -18.17 -14.43
C TYR A 169 9.64 -17.41 -14.32
N THR A 170 9.72 -16.36 -13.50
CA THR A 170 11.02 -15.78 -13.13
C THR A 170 11.84 -16.80 -12.32
N TRP A 171 13.11 -16.94 -12.64
CA TRP A 171 13.98 -17.85 -11.91
C TRP A 171 14.40 -17.25 -10.58
N GLY A 172 14.60 -18.08 -9.56
CA GLY A 172 15.02 -17.62 -8.24
C GLY A 172 16.32 -16.80 -8.25
N VAL A 173 17.24 -17.09 -9.17
CA VAL A 173 18.47 -16.30 -9.36
C VAL A 173 18.16 -14.89 -9.87
N GLN A 174 17.16 -14.72 -10.74
CA GLN A 174 16.71 -13.42 -11.21
C GLN A 174 16.03 -12.63 -10.07
N ASP A 175 15.17 -13.27 -9.30
CA ASP A 175 14.52 -12.66 -8.15
C ASP A 175 15.54 -12.20 -7.10
N LEU A 176 16.56 -13.00 -6.84
CA LEU A 176 17.66 -12.63 -5.96
C LEU A 176 18.47 -11.45 -6.53
N ALA A 177 18.75 -11.46 -7.83
CA ALA A 177 19.46 -10.36 -8.49
C ALA A 177 18.67 -9.06 -8.43
N LYS A 178 17.35 -9.08 -8.67
CA LYS A 178 16.46 -7.93 -8.50
C LYS A 178 16.50 -7.36 -7.08
N GLY A 179 16.35 -8.24 -6.08
CA GLY A 179 16.43 -7.84 -4.68
C GLY A 179 17.77 -7.18 -4.31
N ARG A 180 18.88 -7.78 -4.75
CA ARG A 180 20.23 -7.22 -4.53
C ARG A 180 20.45 -5.90 -5.24
N ALA A 181 19.97 -5.74 -6.47
CA ALA A 181 20.04 -4.49 -7.21
C ALA A 181 19.20 -3.40 -6.52
N MET A 182 18.01 -3.73 -6.06
CA MET A 182 17.14 -2.81 -5.31
C MET A 182 17.84 -2.31 -4.05
N ILE A 183 18.39 -3.20 -3.23
CA ILE A 183 19.13 -2.83 -2.00
C ILE A 183 20.36 -1.95 -2.31
N LYS A 184 21.00 -2.19 -3.45
CA LYS A 184 22.22 -1.44 -3.81
C LYS A 184 21.92 -0.03 -4.32
N LEU A 185 20.75 0.17 -4.96
CA LEU A 185 20.39 1.45 -5.60
C LEU A 185 19.59 2.38 -4.68
N VAL A 186 18.88 1.82 -3.71
CA VAL A 186 18.05 2.53 -2.73
C VAL A 186 18.80 2.74 -1.43
#